data_4e446f86a60ef2947586d052546cc2ed
#
_entry.id   4e446f86a60ef2947586d052546cc2ed
#
_cell.length_a   1.000
_cell.length_b   1.000
_cell.length_c   1.000
_cell.angle_alpha   90.00
_cell.angle_beta   90.00
_cell.angle_gamma   90.00
#
_symmetry.space_group_name_H-M   'P 1'
#
loop_
_entity.id
_entity.type
_entity.pdbx_description
1 polymer ?
#
loop_
_entity_poly.entity_id
_entity_poly.type
_entity_poly.pdbx_seq_one_letter_code
_entity_poly.pdbx_strand_id
1 'polypeptide(L)'
;MNAEHSFVIISPIELSCREDYIVAGRNTLRHGDSIVFNIAEHGAITADLIFYGPYSTLSPGVYCFIFSGQLDGELKLDFAHQNGTVVLKELTVDNFLDPVCFAVTKILTDFEVRGYRTPSLNSLRLESISVETIRFFAA
;
A
#
# COMPACT_ATOMS: atom_id res chain seq x y z
N MET A 1 21.00 4.37 -27.85
CA MET A 1 20.49 3.17 -27.21
C MET A 1 21.00 3.09 -25.81
N ASN A 2 20.22 2.64 -24.96
CA ASN A 2 20.62 2.60 -23.61
C ASN A 2 20.89 1.19 -23.10
N ALA A 3 21.97 0.61 -23.61
CA ALA A 3 22.44 -0.69 -23.14
C ALA A 3 23.10 -0.60 -21.76
N GLU A 4 23.22 0.60 -21.22
CA GLU A 4 23.88 0.80 -19.95
C GLU A 4 23.08 0.32 -18.77
N HIS A 5 21.79 0.06 -18.97
CA HIS A 5 20.90 -0.35 -17.89
C HIS A 5 20.24 -1.67 -18.24
N SER A 6 20.27 -2.57 -17.28
CA SER A 6 19.53 -3.83 -17.31
C SER A 6 18.53 -3.83 -16.18
N PHE A 7 17.48 -4.61 -16.35
CA PHE A 7 16.46 -4.79 -15.31
C PHE A 7 16.59 -6.20 -14.74
N VAL A 8 16.57 -6.30 -13.45
CA VAL A 8 16.48 -7.59 -12.79
C VAL A 8 15.18 -7.63 -12.00
N ILE A 9 14.35 -8.60 -12.32
CA ILE A 9 13.11 -8.84 -11.61
C ILE A 9 13.44 -9.59 -10.32
N ILE A 10 13.04 -9.02 -9.21
CA ILE A 10 13.19 -9.65 -7.91
C ILE A 10 11.91 -10.42 -7.60
N SER A 11 12.04 -11.55 -6.94
CA SER A 11 10.89 -12.34 -6.53
C SER A 11 9.89 -11.48 -5.77
N PRO A 12 8.58 -11.67 -5.98
CA PRO A 12 7.56 -10.92 -5.28
C PRO A 12 7.72 -11.03 -3.77
N ILE A 13 7.50 -9.90 -3.10
CA ILE A 13 7.45 -9.84 -1.64
C ILE A 13 6.00 -9.59 -1.27
N GLU A 14 5.48 -10.40 -0.36
CA GLU A 14 4.14 -10.19 0.15
C GLU A 14 4.21 -9.44 1.48
N LEU A 15 3.58 -8.28 1.53
CA LEU A 15 3.37 -7.54 2.77
C LEU A 15 2.07 -8.04 3.36
N SER A 16 2.16 -8.96 4.29
CA SER A 16 1.00 -9.48 4.99
C SER A 16 0.37 -8.39 5.86
N CYS A 17 -0.93 -8.46 6.04
CA CYS A 17 -1.65 -7.58 6.96
C CYS A 17 -1.48 -7.98 8.43
N ARG A 18 -0.40 -8.67 8.77
CA ARG A 18 -0.02 -8.97 10.15
C ARG A 18 0.54 -7.74 10.82
N GLU A 19 0.63 -7.80 12.15
CA GLU A 19 1.16 -6.69 12.95
C GLU A 19 2.54 -6.21 12.53
N ASP A 20 3.39 -7.11 12.03
CA ASP A 20 4.78 -6.78 11.68
C ASP A 20 4.91 -5.96 10.41
N TYR A 21 3.87 -5.91 9.57
CA TYR A 21 3.95 -5.28 8.25
C TYR A 21 2.95 -4.16 8.06
N ILE A 22 1.66 -4.48 8.00
CA ILE A 22 0.61 -3.49 7.82
C ILE A 22 -0.19 -3.39 9.11
N VAL A 23 -0.28 -2.20 9.66
CA VAL A 23 -0.94 -1.96 10.93
C VAL A 23 -2.34 -1.47 10.66
N ALA A 24 -3.34 -2.05 11.32
CA ALA A 24 -4.70 -1.56 11.28
C ALA A 24 -4.76 -0.16 11.91
N GLY A 25 -5.47 0.75 11.28
CA GLY A 25 -5.73 2.07 11.85
C GLY A 25 -6.50 1.96 13.14
N ARG A 26 -6.57 3.09 13.86
CA ARG A 26 -7.19 3.13 15.19
C ARG A 26 -8.59 2.53 15.24
N ASN A 27 -9.34 2.69 14.18
CA ASN A 27 -10.76 2.39 14.13
C ASN A 27 -11.09 1.18 13.28
N THR A 28 -10.09 0.40 12.94
CA THR A 28 -10.23 -0.78 12.09
C THR A 28 -10.00 -2.02 12.92
N LEU A 29 -10.84 -3.01 12.71
CA LEU A 29 -10.68 -4.30 13.38
C LEU A 29 -9.74 -5.19 12.56
N ARG A 30 -8.84 -5.84 13.27
CA ARG A 30 -7.98 -6.85 12.70
C ARG A 30 -8.64 -8.22 12.89
N HIS A 31 -8.84 -8.95 11.79
CA HIS A 31 -9.40 -10.30 11.79
C HIS A 31 -8.36 -11.27 11.26
N GLY A 32 -7.66 -11.96 12.16
CA GLY A 32 -6.54 -12.80 11.77
C GLY A 32 -5.49 -11.96 11.07
N ASP A 33 -5.16 -12.32 9.82
CA ASP A 33 -4.20 -11.58 9.00
C ASP A 33 -4.86 -10.52 8.11
N SER A 34 -6.17 -10.28 8.24
CA SER A 34 -6.91 -9.31 7.43
C SER A 34 -7.22 -8.05 8.20
N ILE A 35 -7.29 -6.93 7.48
CA ILE A 35 -7.79 -5.66 8.00
C ILE A 35 -9.19 -5.46 7.44
N VAL A 36 -10.17 -5.22 8.33
CA VAL A 36 -11.57 -5.11 7.97
C VAL A 36 -12.12 -3.75 8.40
N PHE A 37 -12.81 -3.10 7.48
CA PHE A 37 -13.60 -1.91 7.77
C PHE A 37 -15.03 -2.13 7.26
N ASN A 38 -16.01 -1.76 8.08
CA ASN A 38 -17.42 -1.80 7.68
C ASN A 38 -18.11 -0.57 8.25
N ILE A 39 -18.75 0.21 7.40
CA ILE A 39 -19.36 1.48 7.81
C ILE A 39 -20.48 1.26 8.84
N ALA A 40 -21.20 0.13 8.76
CA ALA A 40 -22.26 -0.18 9.72
C ALA A 40 -21.72 -0.40 11.15
N GLU A 41 -20.50 -0.92 11.27
CA GLU A 41 -19.86 -1.20 12.55
C GLU A 41 -18.90 -0.09 12.99
N HIS A 42 -18.25 0.57 12.04
CA HIS A 42 -17.17 1.52 12.29
C HIS A 42 -17.50 2.94 11.85
N GLY A 43 -18.68 3.17 11.30
CA GLY A 43 -19.05 4.45 10.70
C GLY A 43 -19.13 5.63 11.66
N ALA A 44 -19.32 5.35 12.94
CA ALA A 44 -19.36 6.40 13.96
C ALA A 44 -17.96 6.92 14.34
N ILE A 45 -16.91 6.28 13.83
CA ILE A 45 -15.53 6.61 14.16
C ILE A 45 -15.03 7.64 13.14
N THR A 46 -14.41 8.71 13.62
CA THR A 46 -14.14 9.89 12.82
C THR A 46 -12.79 9.89 12.11
N ALA A 47 -11.89 8.98 12.45
CA ALA A 47 -10.59 8.91 11.79
C ALA A 47 -10.73 8.33 10.40
N ASP A 48 -10.12 8.98 9.41
CA ASP A 48 -10.15 8.54 8.02
C ASP A 48 -9.12 7.46 7.70
N LEU A 49 -8.04 7.41 8.45
CA LEU A 49 -6.96 6.45 8.24
C LEU A 49 -7.39 5.04 8.67
N ILE A 50 -7.38 4.09 7.73
CA ILE A 50 -7.78 2.71 7.99
C ILE A 50 -6.55 1.84 8.25
N PHE A 51 -5.52 1.97 7.42
CA PHE A 51 -4.29 1.18 7.59
C PHE A 51 -3.08 2.00 7.15
N TYR A 52 -1.93 1.62 7.66
CA TYR A 52 -0.67 2.25 7.33
C TYR A 52 0.50 1.31 7.68
N GLY A 53 1.65 1.61 7.14
CA GLY A 53 2.88 0.85 7.37
C GLY A 53 3.40 0.25 6.06
N PRO A 54 4.45 -0.59 6.11
CA PRO A 54 5.16 -1.09 7.30
C PRO A 54 6.40 -0.28 7.70
N TYR A 55 6.66 0.90 7.15
CA TYR A 55 7.87 1.71 7.40
C TYR A 55 9.14 0.98 6.98
N SER A 56 9.13 0.52 5.75
CA SER A 56 10.25 -0.27 5.22
C SER A 56 11.21 0.57 4.40
N THR A 57 12.40 0.03 4.20
CA THR A 57 13.41 0.66 3.34
C THR A 57 13.19 0.20 1.90
N LEU A 58 13.13 1.14 0.97
CA LEU A 58 13.09 0.88 -0.46
C LEU A 58 14.34 1.41 -1.13
N SER A 59 14.97 0.56 -1.93
CA SER A 59 16.06 0.95 -2.82
C SER A 59 15.52 1.48 -4.14
N PRO A 60 16.32 2.22 -4.94
CA PRO A 60 15.88 2.66 -6.25
C PRO A 60 15.41 1.50 -7.14
N GLY A 61 14.32 1.71 -7.85
CA GLY A 61 13.71 0.72 -8.72
C GLY A 61 12.26 1.05 -9.03
N VAL A 62 11.61 0.14 -9.76
CA VAL A 62 10.17 0.22 -10.02
C VAL A 62 9.46 -0.78 -9.13
N TYR A 63 8.42 -0.31 -8.47
CA TYR A 63 7.64 -1.13 -7.54
C TYR A 63 6.19 -1.19 -8.00
N CYS A 64 5.63 -2.39 -8.03
CA CYS A 64 4.22 -2.60 -8.34
C CYS A 64 3.55 -3.27 -7.14
N PHE A 65 2.53 -2.61 -6.61
CA PHE A 65 1.80 -3.06 -5.43
C PHE A 65 0.47 -3.67 -5.87
N ILE A 66 0.25 -4.91 -5.48
CA ILE A 66 -0.93 -5.69 -5.83
C ILE A 66 -1.69 -5.96 -4.54
N PHE A 67 -2.90 -5.42 -4.47
CA PHE A 67 -3.76 -5.55 -3.29
C PHE A 67 -4.67 -6.74 -3.44
N SER A 68 -4.79 -7.54 -2.40
CA SER A 68 -5.71 -8.69 -2.35
C SER A 68 -6.75 -8.47 -1.28
N GLY A 69 -8.00 -8.71 -1.64
CA GLY A 69 -9.13 -8.55 -0.72
C GLY A 69 -10.38 -8.10 -1.44
N GLN A 70 -11.24 -7.45 -0.72
CA GLN A 70 -12.54 -6.99 -1.22
C GLN A 70 -12.73 -5.52 -0.88
N LEU A 71 -13.38 -4.78 -1.79
CA LEU A 71 -13.61 -3.36 -1.63
C LEU A 71 -15.01 -3.05 -2.14
N ASP A 72 -15.80 -2.38 -1.32
CA ASP A 72 -17.11 -1.86 -1.67
C ASP A 72 -17.12 -0.35 -1.43
N GLY A 73 -17.20 0.42 -2.50
CA GLY A 73 -17.07 1.86 -2.50
C GLY A 73 -15.67 2.29 -2.89
N GLU A 74 -15.25 3.46 -2.46
CA GLU A 74 -13.97 4.03 -2.84
C GLU A 74 -13.01 4.10 -1.67
N LEU A 75 -11.75 3.72 -1.92
CA LEU A 75 -10.65 3.80 -0.98
C LEU A 75 -9.59 4.74 -1.54
N LYS A 76 -9.12 5.67 -0.72
CA LYS A 76 -7.99 6.52 -1.08
C LYS A 76 -6.71 5.86 -0.60
N LEU A 77 -5.76 5.69 -1.52
CA LEU A 77 -4.44 5.14 -1.24
C LEU A 77 -3.39 6.22 -1.42
N ASP A 78 -2.39 6.25 -0.57
CA ASP A 78 -1.16 6.97 -0.83
C ASP A 78 0.06 6.15 -0.41
N PHE A 79 1.19 6.51 -1.01
CA PHE A 79 2.48 5.87 -0.80
C PHE A 79 3.45 6.99 -0.42
N ALA A 80 3.99 6.92 0.79
CA ALA A 80 4.66 8.06 1.39
C ALA A 80 5.94 7.66 2.12
N HIS A 81 6.76 8.67 2.45
CA HIS A 81 7.92 8.51 3.31
C HIS A 81 8.16 9.79 4.12
N GLN A 82 9.23 9.85 4.90
CA GLN A 82 9.54 10.96 5.81
C GLN A 82 8.38 11.24 6.76
N ASN A 83 7.97 10.20 7.50
CA ASN A 83 6.83 10.27 8.42
C ASN A 83 5.54 10.73 7.75
N GLY A 84 5.35 10.33 6.49
CA GLY A 84 4.16 10.67 5.73
C GLY A 84 4.13 12.09 5.15
N THR A 85 5.21 12.84 5.27
CA THR A 85 5.26 14.23 4.80
C THR A 85 5.51 14.35 3.30
N VAL A 86 6.10 13.33 2.69
CA VAL A 86 6.34 13.29 1.24
C VAL A 86 5.51 12.17 0.64
N VAL A 87 4.58 12.52 -0.24
CA VAL A 87 3.71 11.58 -0.93
C VAL A 87 4.28 11.31 -2.32
N LEU A 88 4.60 10.04 -2.60
CA LEU A 88 5.14 9.60 -3.89
C LEU A 88 4.04 9.37 -4.91
N LYS A 89 2.92 8.84 -4.47
CA LYS A 89 1.78 8.48 -5.30
C LYS A 89 0.52 8.55 -4.48
N GLU A 90 -0.54 9.10 -5.05
CA GLU A 90 -1.87 9.16 -4.44
C GLU A 90 -2.92 8.82 -5.48
N LEU A 91 -3.89 8.01 -5.14
CA LEU A 91 -5.00 7.67 -6.03
C LEU A 91 -6.20 7.18 -5.23
N THR A 92 -7.36 7.20 -5.88
CA THR A 92 -8.58 6.61 -5.34
C THR A 92 -8.96 5.41 -6.19
N VAL A 93 -9.27 4.29 -5.55
CA VAL A 93 -9.63 3.04 -6.22
C VAL A 93 -11.00 2.57 -5.74
N ASP A 94 -11.73 1.88 -6.61
CA ASP A 94 -13.01 1.25 -6.28
C ASP A 94 -12.95 -0.27 -6.35
N ASN A 95 -11.79 -0.81 -6.65
CA ASN A 95 -11.53 -2.25 -6.68
C ASN A 95 -10.02 -2.48 -6.53
N PHE A 96 -9.62 -3.76 -6.37
CA PHE A 96 -8.23 -4.16 -6.25
C PHE A 96 -7.72 -4.94 -7.47
N LEU A 97 -8.29 -4.70 -8.64
CA LEU A 97 -7.94 -5.46 -9.85
C LEU A 97 -6.62 -5.02 -10.49
N ASP A 98 -6.31 -3.73 -10.42
CA ASP A 98 -5.13 -3.19 -11.08
C ASP A 98 -4.01 -2.95 -10.08
N PRO A 99 -2.76 -3.30 -10.44
CA PRO A 99 -1.61 -2.96 -9.61
C PRO A 99 -1.35 -1.45 -9.63
N VAL A 100 -0.73 -0.96 -8.56
CA VAL A 100 -0.28 0.43 -8.47
C VAL A 100 1.24 0.43 -8.58
N CYS A 101 1.77 1.04 -9.64
CA CYS A 101 3.19 1.01 -9.92
C CYS A 101 3.78 2.42 -9.94
N PHE A 102 4.99 2.54 -9.41
CA PHE A 102 5.74 3.80 -9.46
C PHE A 102 7.24 3.54 -9.31
N ALA A 103 8.03 4.55 -9.68
CA ALA A 103 9.48 4.48 -9.59
C ALA A 103 9.98 5.19 -8.33
N VAL A 104 10.99 4.59 -7.72
CA VAL A 104 11.74 5.17 -6.60
C VAL A 104 13.14 5.46 -7.10
N THR A 105 13.60 6.69 -6.98
CA THR A 105 14.87 7.15 -7.55
C THR A 105 15.99 7.29 -6.52
N LYS A 106 15.67 7.21 -5.24
CA LYS A 106 16.64 7.28 -4.15
C LYS A 106 16.21 6.34 -3.03
N ILE A 107 17.11 6.04 -2.11
CA ILE A 107 16.80 5.18 -0.96
C ILE A 107 15.79 5.91 -0.05
N LEU A 108 14.69 5.21 0.26
CA LEU A 108 13.69 5.64 1.22
C LEU A 108 13.79 4.75 2.44
N THR A 109 13.82 5.32 3.64
CA THR A 109 14.07 4.55 4.86
C THR A 109 12.83 4.24 5.68
N ASP A 110 11.74 4.96 5.44
CA ASP A 110 10.52 4.85 6.23
C ASP A 110 9.28 4.84 5.33
N PHE A 111 9.33 4.09 4.26
CA PHE A 111 8.24 3.99 3.31
C PHE A 111 7.01 3.36 3.94
N GLU A 112 5.85 3.94 3.66
CA GLU A 112 4.57 3.39 4.09
C GLU A 112 3.51 3.50 3.00
N VAL A 113 2.57 2.55 3.04
CA VAL A 113 1.33 2.58 2.28
C VAL A 113 0.23 2.98 3.25
N ARG A 114 -0.61 3.92 2.86
CA ARG A 114 -1.73 4.36 3.70
C ARG A 114 -3.04 4.19 2.96
N GLY A 115 -4.05 3.70 3.67
CA GLY A 115 -5.41 3.60 3.16
C GLY A 115 -6.35 4.46 3.97
N TYR A 116 -7.15 5.29 3.27
CA TYR A 116 -8.08 6.22 3.90
C TYR A 116 -9.49 5.94 3.43
N ARG A 117 -10.45 6.05 4.36
CA ARG A 117 -11.85 5.99 3.98
C ARG A 117 -12.24 7.26 3.22
N THR A 118 -13.14 7.09 2.27
CA THR A 118 -13.82 8.19 1.58
C THR A 118 -15.29 8.21 2.01
N PRO A 119 -16.04 9.26 1.68
CA PRO A 119 -17.49 9.29 1.98
C PRO A 119 -18.27 8.14 1.35
N SER A 120 -17.76 7.53 0.28
CA SER A 120 -18.45 6.43 -0.42
C SER A 120 -17.98 5.04 0.00
N LEU A 121 -16.98 4.92 0.87
CA LEU A 121 -16.49 3.62 1.32
C LEU A 121 -17.51 2.96 2.25
N ASN A 122 -18.01 1.81 1.85
CA ASN A 122 -18.96 1.01 2.63
C ASN A 122 -18.25 -0.08 3.41
N SER A 123 -17.38 -0.82 2.75
CA SER A 123 -16.64 -1.89 3.41
C SER A 123 -15.32 -2.19 2.70
N LEU A 124 -14.40 -2.75 3.46
CA LEU A 124 -13.08 -3.15 3.00
C LEU A 124 -12.64 -4.38 3.76
N ARG A 125 -12.09 -5.35 3.03
CA ARG A 125 -11.27 -6.41 3.61
C ARG A 125 -9.96 -6.44 2.85
N LEU A 126 -8.88 -6.08 3.53
CA LEU A 126 -7.53 -6.16 2.97
C LEU A 126 -6.84 -7.39 3.53
N GLU A 127 -6.50 -8.33 2.67
CA GLU A 127 -5.87 -9.60 3.06
C GLU A 127 -4.36 -9.54 2.95
N SER A 128 -3.85 -8.95 1.87
CA SER A 128 -2.41 -8.80 1.67
C SER A 128 -2.09 -7.75 0.62
N ILE A 129 -0.83 -7.35 0.60
CA ILE A 129 -0.25 -6.50 -0.44
C ILE A 129 0.99 -7.22 -0.94
N SER A 130 0.98 -7.63 -2.21
CA SER A 130 2.16 -8.21 -2.86
C SER A 130 2.94 -7.11 -3.55
N VAL A 131 4.26 -7.16 -3.47
CA VAL A 131 5.13 -6.15 -4.08
C VAL A 131 6.06 -6.83 -5.07
N GLU A 132 5.96 -6.45 -6.33
CA GLU A 132 6.91 -6.86 -7.36
C GLU A 132 7.90 -5.72 -7.58
N THR A 133 9.17 -6.07 -7.65
CA THR A 133 10.25 -5.08 -7.73
C THR A 133 11.12 -5.36 -8.95
N ILE A 134 11.41 -4.30 -9.70
CA ILE A 134 12.38 -4.32 -10.77
C ILE A 134 13.49 -3.34 -10.38
N ARG A 135 14.72 -3.84 -10.25
CA ARG A 135 15.88 -3.00 -9.97
C ARG A 135 16.59 -2.63 -11.24
N PHE A 136 17.18 -1.43 -11.25
CA PHE A 136 17.99 -0.97 -12.36
C PHE A 136 19.45 -1.29 -12.07
N PHE A 137 20.12 -1.88 -13.05
CA PHE A 137 21.55 -2.11 -13.01
C PHE A 137 22.21 -1.36 -14.15
N ALA A 138 23.32 -0.71 -13.85
CA ALA A 138 24.19 -0.21 -14.90
C ALA A 138 24.87 -1.42 -15.57
N ALA A 139 24.77 -1.49 -16.87
CA ALA A 139 25.37 -2.58 -17.62
C ALA A 139 26.89 -2.39 -17.78
#